data_2ab96be33db643fb1c16dc87b82fbaea
#
_entry.id   2ab96be33db643fb1c16dc87b82fbaea
#
_cell.length_a   1.000
_cell.length_b   1.000
_cell.length_c   1.000
_cell.angle_alpha   90.00
_cell.angle_beta   90.00
_cell.angle_gamma   90.00
#
_symmetry.space_group_name_H-M   'P 1'
#
loop_
_entity.id
_entity.type
_entity.pdbx_description
1 polymer ?
#
loop_
_entity_poly.entity_id
_entity_poly.type
_entity_poly.pdbx_seq_one_letter_code
_entity_poly.pdbx_strand_id
1 'polypeptide(L)'
;MALEYREWQEGDDLALLEIWGGPETLPAEQFRAALAPSSNQPWRRCIVAEDVVDGVRIPVAAGVVHEASLHPERLWAYIEVAKDHRRNGVGATLLTMLRREAGNSPSGVSKLRSKVEPGTPGAAFAEAAGLGPIQRSQLVVVDPEPLKLPRFGDGSEEAASERVEDLATGSVELSEVVGSYYSAVHHWDSPGELSIATVQRLFLHDLTGAHGAIVLRAPKASAFGAGVPASRKGKIQAFAISYAQGNSEEPSDVFLGHDPNLSVDDAEASVRDLLALIAYQHPVLLEVDESMTALRSVLAPLLESGKAHVRGADTLIVSD
;
A
#
# COMPACT_ATOMS: atom_id res chain seq x y z
N MET A 1 -37.79 -12.44 1.96
CA MET A 1 -36.39 -12.75 1.68
C MET A 1 -35.89 -13.57 2.85
N ALA A 2 -35.60 -14.82 2.63
CA ALA A 2 -35.05 -15.73 3.64
C ALA A 2 -33.55 -15.89 3.34
N LEU A 3 -32.70 -15.21 4.14
CA LEU A 3 -31.26 -15.28 3.97
C LEU A 3 -30.72 -16.41 4.85
N GLU A 4 -29.88 -17.26 4.26
CA GLU A 4 -29.08 -18.26 4.96
C GLU A 4 -27.61 -17.85 4.93
N TYR A 5 -26.88 -18.18 5.99
CA TYR A 5 -25.46 -17.86 6.11
C TYR A 5 -24.66 -19.14 6.30
N ARG A 6 -23.60 -19.32 5.54
CA ARG A 6 -22.74 -20.50 5.58
C ARG A 6 -21.26 -20.15 5.34
N GLU A 7 -20.40 -21.10 5.58
CA GLU A 7 -19.01 -20.98 5.16
C GLU A 7 -18.88 -20.99 3.63
N TRP A 8 -17.77 -20.43 3.15
CA TRP A 8 -17.40 -20.43 1.74
C TRP A 8 -17.25 -21.84 1.20
N GLN A 9 -17.70 -22.08 -0.01
CA GLN A 9 -17.60 -23.34 -0.74
C GLN A 9 -16.94 -23.13 -2.11
N GLU A 10 -16.45 -24.19 -2.71
CA GLU A 10 -15.92 -24.19 -4.07
C GLU A 10 -17.01 -23.75 -5.06
N GLY A 11 -16.67 -22.82 -5.96
CA GLY A 11 -17.58 -22.25 -6.95
C GLY A 11 -18.30 -20.97 -6.51
N ASP A 12 -18.20 -20.56 -5.24
CA ASP A 12 -18.81 -19.31 -4.76
C ASP A 12 -18.23 -18.08 -5.45
N ASP A 13 -16.96 -18.12 -5.81
CA ASP A 13 -16.27 -17.05 -6.56
C ASP A 13 -16.95 -16.79 -7.90
N LEU A 14 -17.26 -17.83 -8.65
CA LEU A 14 -17.93 -17.73 -9.95
C LEU A 14 -19.39 -17.29 -9.79
N ALA A 15 -20.12 -17.87 -8.84
CA ALA A 15 -21.52 -17.53 -8.59
C ALA A 15 -21.68 -16.07 -8.14
N LEU A 16 -20.78 -15.59 -7.25
CA LEU A 16 -20.78 -14.20 -6.79
C LEU A 16 -20.34 -13.24 -7.91
N LEU A 17 -19.39 -13.64 -8.75
CA LEU A 17 -18.97 -12.83 -9.89
C LEU A 17 -20.12 -12.58 -10.89
N GLU A 18 -20.96 -13.61 -11.15
CA GLU A 18 -22.16 -13.45 -11.98
C GLU A 18 -23.15 -12.44 -11.41
N ILE A 19 -23.31 -12.40 -10.07
CA ILE A 19 -24.23 -11.49 -9.38
C ILE A 19 -23.64 -10.07 -9.21
N TRP A 20 -22.37 -9.97 -8.85
CA TRP A 20 -21.72 -8.67 -8.58
C TRP A 20 -21.22 -7.97 -9.83
N GLY A 21 -20.84 -8.73 -10.88
CA GLY A 21 -20.10 -8.22 -12.01
C GLY A 21 -18.64 -7.92 -11.70
N GLY A 22 -17.98 -7.10 -12.52
CA GLY A 22 -16.61 -6.63 -12.27
C GLY A 22 -16.50 -5.78 -10.99
N PRO A 23 -15.29 -5.64 -10.42
CA PRO A 23 -15.07 -4.77 -9.26
C PRO A 23 -15.35 -3.30 -9.64
N GLU A 24 -16.11 -2.60 -8.79
CA GLU A 24 -16.51 -1.21 -9.03
C GLU A 24 -15.59 -0.20 -8.32
N THR A 25 -14.74 -0.68 -7.39
CA THR A 25 -13.86 0.17 -6.57
C THR A 25 -12.49 -0.49 -6.46
N LEU A 26 -11.45 0.29 -6.24
CA LEU A 26 -10.10 -0.21 -5.99
C LEU A 26 -10.04 -1.19 -4.79
N PRO A 27 -10.71 -0.93 -3.65
CA PRO A 27 -10.80 -1.92 -2.58
C PRO A 27 -11.44 -3.24 -3.02
N ALA A 28 -12.50 -3.21 -3.86
CA ALA A 28 -13.10 -4.44 -4.37
C ALA A 28 -12.12 -5.22 -5.25
N GLU A 29 -11.39 -4.56 -6.12
CA GLU A 29 -10.35 -5.18 -6.94
C GLU A 29 -9.27 -5.86 -6.08
N GLN A 30 -8.81 -5.18 -5.03
CA GLN A 30 -7.77 -5.69 -4.14
C GLN A 30 -8.24 -6.84 -3.25
N PHE A 31 -9.46 -6.77 -2.72
CA PHE A 31 -9.90 -7.66 -1.64
C PHE A 31 -10.79 -8.82 -2.07
N ARG A 32 -11.36 -8.82 -3.28
CA ARG A 32 -12.13 -9.99 -3.77
C ARG A 32 -11.29 -11.27 -3.77
N ALA A 33 -10.00 -11.18 -4.05
CA ALA A 33 -9.09 -12.32 -3.99
C ALA A 33 -8.91 -12.93 -2.58
N ALA A 34 -9.25 -12.19 -1.52
CA ALA A 34 -9.25 -12.69 -0.17
C ALA A 34 -10.50 -13.56 0.16
N LEU A 35 -11.58 -13.42 -0.62
CA LEU A 35 -12.78 -14.26 -0.52
C LEU A 35 -12.45 -15.66 -1.03
N ALA A 36 -12.22 -16.58 -0.11
CA ALA A 36 -11.78 -17.93 -0.40
C ALA A 36 -12.08 -18.84 0.81
N PRO A 37 -11.96 -20.16 0.70
CA PRO A 37 -12.23 -21.08 1.79
C PRO A 37 -11.52 -20.70 3.09
N SER A 38 -12.18 -20.94 4.23
CA SER A 38 -11.60 -20.74 5.55
C SER A 38 -10.30 -21.52 5.69
N SER A 39 -9.29 -20.92 6.35
CA SER A 39 -7.97 -21.50 6.53
C SER A 39 -7.43 -21.19 7.92
N ASN A 40 -6.54 -22.05 8.43
CA ASN A 40 -5.83 -21.82 9.68
C ASN A 40 -4.41 -21.30 9.47
N GLN A 41 -3.84 -21.44 8.26
CA GLN A 41 -2.49 -20.95 7.92
C GLN A 41 -2.42 -20.52 6.44
N PRO A 42 -2.43 -19.22 6.13
CA PRO A 42 -2.72 -18.09 7.04
C PRO A 42 -4.17 -18.15 7.54
N TRP A 43 -4.43 -17.66 8.75
CA TRP A 43 -5.76 -17.68 9.32
C TRP A 43 -6.71 -16.76 8.53
N ARG A 44 -7.86 -17.34 8.16
CA ARG A 44 -8.92 -16.67 7.43
C ARG A 44 -10.26 -17.32 7.72
N ARG A 45 -11.31 -16.52 7.83
CA ARG A 45 -12.72 -16.97 7.88
C ARG A 45 -13.53 -16.23 6.84
N CYS A 46 -14.27 -16.97 6.05
CA CYS A 46 -15.11 -16.42 4.98
C CYS A 46 -16.53 -16.96 5.11
N ILE A 47 -17.51 -16.05 5.06
CA ILE A 47 -18.93 -16.33 5.23
C ILE A 47 -19.68 -15.82 4.00
N VAL A 48 -20.55 -16.64 3.46
CA VAL A 48 -21.43 -16.34 2.32
C VAL A 48 -22.87 -16.22 2.81
N ALA A 49 -23.59 -15.22 2.31
CA ALA A 49 -25.03 -15.07 2.49
C ALA A 49 -25.73 -15.49 1.19
N GLU A 50 -26.72 -16.36 1.31
CA GLU A 50 -27.55 -16.86 0.21
C GLU A 50 -28.99 -16.39 0.36
N ASP A 51 -29.60 -15.93 -0.73
CA ASP A 51 -31.03 -15.77 -0.82
C ASP A 51 -31.67 -17.07 -1.29
N VAL A 52 -32.77 -17.46 -0.67
CA VAL A 52 -33.52 -18.68 -1.02
C VAL A 52 -34.76 -18.28 -1.81
N VAL A 53 -34.70 -18.46 -3.12
CA VAL A 53 -35.79 -18.15 -4.06
C VAL A 53 -36.30 -19.44 -4.66
N ASP A 54 -37.55 -19.76 -4.40
CA ASP A 54 -38.22 -20.98 -4.92
C ASP A 54 -37.45 -22.27 -4.60
N GLY A 55 -36.78 -22.32 -3.46
CA GLY A 55 -35.95 -23.46 -3.03
C GLY A 55 -34.56 -23.51 -3.65
N VAL A 56 -34.20 -22.56 -4.50
CA VAL A 56 -32.85 -22.37 -5.05
C VAL A 56 -32.06 -21.43 -4.17
N ARG A 57 -30.82 -21.80 -3.80
CA ARG A 57 -29.91 -20.98 -3.01
C ARG A 57 -29.00 -20.21 -3.94
N ILE A 58 -29.03 -18.89 -3.83
CA ILE A 58 -28.26 -17.97 -4.67
C ILE A 58 -27.33 -17.17 -3.78
N PRO A 59 -26.00 -17.31 -3.89
CA PRO A 59 -25.04 -16.48 -3.17
C PRO A 59 -25.20 -15.02 -3.57
N VAL A 60 -25.49 -14.13 -2.62
CA VAL A 60 -25.75 -12.71 -2.88
C VAL A 60 -24.78 -11.76 -2.17
N ALA A 61 -24.08 -12.27 -1.17
CA ALA A 61 -23.09 -11.50 -0.43
C ALA A 61 -22.03 -12.43 0.16
N ALA A 62 -20.84 -11.87 0.37
CA ALA A 62 -19.79 -12.55 1.12
C ALA A 62 -19.01 -11.56 1.97
N GLY A 63 -18.41 -12.10 3.04
CA GLY A 63 -17.50 -11.37 3.89
C GLY A 63 -16.35 -12.24 4.36
N VAL A 64 -15.17 -11.64 4.48
CA VAL A 64 -13.96 -12.31 4.94
C VAL A 64 -13.29 -11.51 6.03
N VAL A 65 -12.68 -12.20 6.99
CA VAL A 65 -11.72 -11.67 7.94
C VAL A 65 -10.47 -12.52 7.94
N HIS A 66 -9.29 -11.87 7.90
CA HIS A 66 -8.03 -12.60 7.83
C HIS A 66 -6.87 -11.84 8.47
N GLU A 67 -5.88 -12.58 8.92
CA GLU A 67 -4.62 -12.04 9.43
C GLU A 67 -3.77 -11.47 8.29
N ALA A 68 -3.00 -10.43 8.64
CA ALA A 68 -1.97 -9.88 7.78
C ALA A 68 -0.62 -9.94 8.48
N SER A 69 0.36 -10.57 7.83
CA SER A 69 1.69 -10.72 8.41
C SER A 69 2.45 -9.41 8.53
N LEU A 70 2.17 -8.46 7.64
CA LEU A 70 2.89 -7.17 7.60
C LEU A 70 2.41 -6.23 8.71
N HIS A 71 1.11 -6.19 8.97
CA HIS A 71 0.49 -5.34 10.00
C HIS A 71 -0.36 -6.22 10.94
N PRO A 72 0.25 -6.79 11.96
CA PRO A 72 -0.38 -7.83 12.77
C PRO A 72 -1.36 -7.30 13.83
N GLU A 73 -1.43 -5.99 14.07
CA GLU A 73 -2.25 -5.43 15.15
C GLU A 73 -3.75 -5.36 14.82
N ARG A 74 -4.11 -5.55 13.54
CA ARG A 74 -5.48 -5.54 13.05
C ARG A 74 -5.70 -6.61 11.99
N LEU A 75 -6.89 -7.20 12.00
CA LEU A 75 -7.33 -8.13 10.96
C LEU A 75 -7.93 -7.35 9.79
N TRP A 76 -7.63 -7.77 8.56
CA TRP A 76 -8.35 -7.27 7.39
C TRP A 76 -9.76 -7.83 7.35
N ALA A 77 -10.74 -6.97 7.12
CA ALA A 77 -12.12 -7.35 6.87
C ALA A 77 -12.59 -6.77 5.53
N TYR A 78 -13.27 -7.58 4.75
CA TYR A 78 -13.91 -7.15 3.51
C TYR A 78 -15.29 -7.77 3.41
N ILE A 79 -16.28 -6.97 2.99
CA ILE A 79 -17.66 -7.40 2.79
C ILE A 79 -18.17 -6.80 1.48
N GLU A 80 -18.77 -7.65 0.65
CA GLU A 80 -19.46 -7.23 -0.55
C GLU A 80 -20.88 -7.80 -0.59
N VAL A 81 -21.85 -6.96 -0.99
CA VAL A 81 -23.26 -7.30 -1.04
C VAL A 81 -23.81 -6.88 -2.40
N ALA A 82 -24.51 -7.81 -3.06
CA ALA A 82 -25.22 -7.55 -4.32
C ALA A 82 -26.11 -6.31 -4.21
N LYS A 83 -26.17 -5.50 -5.28
CA LYS A 83 -26.88 -4.20 -5.29
C LYS A 83 -28.30 -4.31 -4.78
N ASP A 84 -29.04 -5.30 -5.26
CA ASP A 84 -30.45 -5.50 -4.93
C ASP A 84 -30.68 -6.01 -3.49
N HIS A 85 -29.62 -6.46 -2.82
CA HIS A 85 -29.65 -6.95 -1.44
C HIS A 85 -29.08 -5.94 -0.44
N ARG A 86 -28.56 -4.80 -0.91
CA ARG A 86 -28.06 -3.70 -0.04
C ARG A 86 -29.21 -3.08 0.75
N ARG A 87 -28.89 -2.47 1.89
CA ARG A 87 -29.84 -1.80 2.81
C ARG A 87 -30.86 -2.73 3.49
N ASN A 88 -30.69 -4.04 3.38
CA ASN A 88 -31.53 -5.07 4.02
C ASN A 88 -30.84 -5.74 5.23
N GLY A 89 -29.79 -5.10 5.81
CA GLY A 89 -29.09 -5.62 6.98
C GLY A 89 -28.05 -6.72 6.69
N VAL A 90 -27.90 -7.17 5.44
CA VAL A 90 -26.99 -8.27 5.08
C VAL A 90 -25.55 -8.01 5.47
N GLY A 91 -25.02 -6.83 5.11
CA GLY A 91 -23.66 -6.42 5.47
C GLY A 91 -23.44 -6.32 6.98
N ALA A 92 -24.44 -5.81 7.73
CA ALA A 92 -24.35 -5.70 9.19
C ALA A 92 -24.34 -7.08 9.87
N THR A 93 -25.13 -8.01 9.35
CA THR A 93 -25.12 -9.40 9.84
C THR A 93 -23.78 -10.07 9.55
N LEU A 94 -23.25 -9.95 8.33
CA LEU A 94 -21.93 -10.47 7.96
C LEU A 94 -20.84 -9.87 8.87
N LEU A 95 -20.84 -8.55 9.07
CA LEU A 95 -19.84 -7.91 9.95
C LEU A 95 -19.92 -8.43 11.39
N THR A 96 -21.14 -8.64 11.92
CA THR A 96 -21.34 -9.20 13.27
C THR A 96 -20.76 -10.61 13.37
N MET A 97 -20.99 -11.44 12.34
CA MET A 97 -20.45 -12.79 12.29
C MET A 97 -18.90 -12.76 12.17
N LEU A 98 -18.35 -11.92 11.30
CA LEU A 98 -16.90 -11.77 11.13
C LEU A 98 -16.21 -11.23 12.41
N ARG A 99 -16.85 -10.30 13.15
CA ARG A 99 -16.35 -9.86 14.48
C ARG A 99 -16.31 -11.01 15.49
N ARG A 100 -17.30 -11.90 15.44
CA ARG A 100 -17.29 -13.11 16.28
C ARG A 100 -16.13 -14.03 15.90
N GLU A 101 -15.91 -14.26 14.62
CA GLU A 101 -14.78 -15.05 14.14
C GLU A 101 -13.43 -14.39 14.50
N ALA A 102 -13.31 -13.07 14.36
CA ALA A 102 -12.13 -12.31 14.75
C ALA A 102 -11.77 -12.51 16.24
N GLY A 103 -12.77 -12.61 17.12
CA GLY A 103 -12.56 -12.94 18.53
C GLY A 103 -11.96 -14.33 18.77
N ASN A 104 -11.95 -15.21 17.78
CA ASN A 104 -11.37 -16.56 17.81
C ASN A 104 -10.03 -16.63 17.03
N SER A 105 -9.48 -15.50 16.58
CA SER A 105 -8.21 -15.45 15.87
C SER A 105 -7.07 -16.02 16.74
N PRO A 106 -6.19 -16.89 16.21
CA PRO A 106 -5.05 -17.43 16.95
C PRO A 106 -4.07 -16.37 17.44
N SER A 107 -3.98 -15.22 16.75
CA SER A 107 -3.16 -14.08 17.20
C SER A 107 -3.72 -13.36 18.42
N GLY A 108 -4.98 -13.61 18.81
CA GLY A 108 -5.67 -12.88 19.85
C GLY A 108 -6.08 -11.46 19.45
N VAL A 109 -5.86 -11.09 18.19
CA VAL A 109 -6.26 -9.78 17.62
C VAL A 109 -7.71 -9.86 17.18
N SER A 110 -8.51 -8.89 17.60
CA SER A 110 -9.93 -8.79 17.24
C SER A 110 -10.28 -7.46 16.57
N LYS A 111 -9.39 -6.47 16.61
CA LYS A 111 -9.58 -5.20 15.90
C LYS A 111 -9.60 -5.44 14.41
N LEU A 112 -10.56 -4.79 13.75
CA LEU A 112 -10.72 -4.87 12.31
C LEU A 112 -10.20 -3.62 11.62
N ARG A 113 -9.70 -3.80 10.41
CA ARG A 113 -9.48 -2.72 9.45
C ARG A 113 -10.03 -3.10 8.09
N SER A 114 -10.40 -2.09 7.32
CA SER A 114 -10.87 -2.25 5.95
C SER A 114 -10.40 -1.09 5.09
N LYS A 115 -10.43 -1.24 3.76
CA LYS A 115 -10.24 -0.13 2.82
C LYS A 115 -11.60 0.26 2.23
N VAL A 116 -11.85 1.56 2.13
CA VAL A 116 -13.05 2.12 1.52
C VAL A 116 -12.72 3.36 0.69
N GLU A 117 -13.50 3.64 -0.33
CA GLU A 117 -13.43 4.91 -1.06
C GLU A 117 -14.40 5.92 -0.46
N PRO A 118 -13.98 7.18 -0.21
CA PRO A 118 -14.85 8.23 0.29
C PRO A 118 -16.09 8.44 -0.59
N GLY A 119 -17.23 8.74 0.03
CA GLY A 119 -18.48 8.99 -0.68
C GLY A 119 -19.18 7.75 -1.24
N THR A 120 -18.64 6.55 -1.03
CA THR A 120 -19.26 5.29 -1.46
C THR A 120 -20.19 4.71 -0.39
N PRO A 121 -21.12 3.81 -0.77
CA PRO A 121 -21.92 3.05 0.21
C PRO A 121 -21.07 2.26 1.20
N GLY A 122 -19.86 1.81 0.79
CA GLY A 122 -18.91 1.12 1.66
C GLY A 122 -18.37 2.02 2.77
N ALA A 123 -18.02 3.28 2.45
CA ALA A 123 -17.58 4.25 3.45
C ALA A 123 -18.70 4.59 4.46
N ALA A 124 -19.93 4.83 3.97
CA ALA A 124 -21.09 5.08 4.84
C ALA A 124 -21.42 3.86 5.73
N PHE A 125 -21.24 2.65 5.22
CA PHE A 125 -21.40 1.43 6.00
C PHE A 125 -20.33 1.29 7.08
N ALA A 126 -19.06 1.55 6.76
CA ALA A 126 -17.96 1.50 7.71
C ALA A 126 -18.17 2.49 8.87
N GLU A 127 -18.53 3.74 8.56
CA GLU A 127 -18.86 4.77 9.55
C GLU A 127 -20.03 4.34 10.46
N ALA A 128 -21.13 3.85 9.87
CA ALA A 128 -22.28 3.35 10.63
C ALA A 128 -21.96 2.13 11.49
N ALA A 129 -20.93 1.36 11.13
CA ALA A 129 -20.41 0.22 11.87
C ALA A 129 -19.39 0.58 12.95
N GLY A 130 -19.07 1.88 13.11
CA GLY A 130 -18.11 2.38 14.10
C GLY A 130 -16.64 2.26 13.67
N LEU A 131 -16.37 2.04 12.37
CA LEU A 131 -15.02 2.04 11.83
C LEU A 131 -14.65 3.47 11.41
N GLY A 132 -13.69 4.08 12.14
CA GLY A 132 -13.20 5.43 11.85
C GLY A 132 -12.00 5.42 10.91
N PRO A 133 -11.76 6.51 10.15
CA PRO A 133 -10.59 6.62 9.30
C PRO A 133 -9.31 6.72 10.15
N ILE A 134 -8.31 5.93 9.82
CA ILE A 134 -6.98 5.93 10.45
C ILE A 134 -5.88 6.34 9.48
N GLN A 135 -6.12 6.26 8.18
CA GLN A 135 -5.19 6.67 7.13
C GLN A 135 -5.93 6.97 5.83
N ARG A 136 -5.36 7.88 5.03
CA ARG A 136 -5.77 8.16 3.66
C ARG A 136 -4.59 7.96 2.73
N SER A 137 -4.83 7.30 1.60
CA SER A 137 -3.86 7.12 0.51
C SER A 137 -4.42 7.66 -0.80
N GLN A 138 -3.53 8.15 -1.65
CA GLN A 138 -3.82 8.60 -3.01
C GLN A 138 -2.84 7.98 -3.98
N LEU A 139 -3.30 7.66 -5.18
CA LEU A 139 -2.42 7.35 -6.30
C LEU A 139 -2.14 8.65 -7.06
N VAL A 140 -0.88 9.05 -7.15
CA VAL A 140 -0.46 10.27 -7.82
C VAL A 140 0.43 9.94 -8.99
N VAL A 141 0.04 10.39 -10.17
CA VAL A 141 0.89 10.35 -11.38
C VAL A 141 1.64 11.67 -11.47
N VAL A 142 2.96 11.58 -11.61
CA VAL A 142 3.85 12.71 -11.84
C VAL A 142 4.29 12.66 -13.29
N ASP A 143 4.03 13.74 -14.03
CA ASP A 143 4.35 13.84 -15.45
C ASP A 143 5.87 13.99 -15.69
N PRO A 144 6.38 13.72 -16.90
CA PRO A 144 7.79 13.94 -17.22
C PRO A 144 8.26 15.38 -17.01
N GLU A 145 9.52 15.54 -16.63
CA GLU A 145 10.16 16.84 -16.37
C GLU A 145 9.42 17.72 -15.34
N PRO A 146 8.97 17.16 -14.21
CA PRO A 146 8.14 17.90 -13.25
C PRO A 146 8.94 18.97 -12.53
N LEU A 147 10.21 18.70 -12.32
CA LEU A 147 11.20 19.48 -11.55
C LEU A 147 12.47 19.70 -12.34
N LYS A 148 13.24 20.71 -11.96
CA LYS A 148 14.59 20.89 -12.49
C LYS A 148 15.50 19.77 -11.95
N LEU A 149 16.34 19.24 -12.83
CA LEU A 149 17.35 18.25 -12.45
C LEU A 149 18.26 18.83 -11.38
N PRO A 150 18.58 18.07 -10.32
CA PRO A 150 19.50 18.48 -9.30
C PRO A 150 20.92 18.63 -9.86
N ARG A 151 21.66 19.59 -9.28
CA ARG A 151 23.06 19.80 -9.61
C ARG A 151 23.92 19.43 -8.40
N PHE A 152 24.69 18.36 -8.54
CA PHE A 152 25.54 17.86 -7.46
C PHE A 152 26.96 18.40 -7.58
N GLY A 153 27.54 18.83 -6.43
CA GLY A 153 28.90 19.31 -6.35
C GLY A 153 29.21 20.43 -7.35
N ASP A 154 30.21 20.22 -8.19
CA ASP A 154 30.61 21.15 -9.26
C ASP A 154 29.75 20.99 -10.55
N GLY A 155 28.85 20.01 -10.58
CA GLY A 155 28.00 19.69 -11.70
C GLY A 155 28.61 18.73 -12.70
N SER A 156 29.75 18.11 -12.37
CA SER A 156 30.39 17.06 -13.19
C SER A 156 29.60 15.74 -13.12
N GLU A 157 29.81 14.86 -14.09
CA GLU A 157 29.25 13.50 -14.08
C GLU A 157 29.82 12.68 -12.91
N GLU A 158 31.07 12.92 -12.51
CA GLU A 158 31.66 12.29 -11.35
C GLU A 158 30.94 12.68 -10.07
N ALA A 159 30.66 13.99 -9.87
CA ALA A 159 29.90 14.46 -8.72
C ALA A 159 28.46 13.88 -8.69
N ALA A 160 27.85 13.72 -9.85
CA ALA A 160 26.54 13.08 -9.96
C ALA A 160 26.60 11.58 -9.63
N SER A 161 27.58 10.85 -10.16
CA SER A 161 27.78 9.41 -9.90
C SER A 161 28.17 9.07 -8.46
N GLU A 162 28.72 10.04 -7.72
CA GLU A 162 28.94 9.91 -6.27
C GLU A 162 27.67 10.00 -5.44
N ARG A 163 26.66 10.69 -5.97
CA ARG A 163 25.40 10.97 -5.28
C ARG A 163 24.26 10.05 -5.71
N VAL A 164 24.23 9.64 -6.98
CA VAL A 164 23.17 8.80 -7.55
C VAL A 164 23.75 7.45 -7.93
N GLU A 165 23.12 6.39 -7.51
CA GLU A 165 23.56 5.02 -7.75
C GLU A 165 22.39 4.10 -8.09
N ASP A 166 22.56 3.29 -9.13
CA ASP A 166 21.72 2.11 -9.36
C ASP A 166 22.15 1.03 -8.37
N LEU A 167 21.23 0.57 -7.56
CA LEU A 167 21.51 -0.40 -6.50
C LEU A 167 20.71 -1.68 -6.74
N ALA A 168 21.38 -2.82 -6.54
CA ALA A 168 20.70 -4.11 -6.60
C ALA A 168 19.62 -4.20 -5.51
N THR A 169 18.45 -4.72 -5.86
CA THR A 169 17.32 -4.90 -4.92
C THR A 169 17.68 -5.84 -3.75
N GLY A 170 18.65 -6.75 -3.93
CA GLY A 170 19.18 -7.59 -2.84
C GLY A 170 20.14 -6.90 -1.86
N SER A 171 20.37 -5.59 -1.98
CA SER A 171 21.27 -4.84 -1.09
C SER A 171 20.75 -4.82 0.35
N VAL A 172 21.63 -5.15 1.30
CA VAL A 172 21.36 -5.07 2.75
C VAL A 172 21.08 -3.63 3.17
N GLU A 173 21.92 -2.68 2.72
CA GLU A 173 21.77 -1.26 3.03
C GLU A 173 20.42 -0.71 2.54
N LEU A 174 19.99 -1.10 1.33
CA LEU A 174 18.68 -0.73 0.80
C LEU A 174 17.56 -1.34 1.66
N SER A 175 17.67 -2.60 2.04
CA SER A 175 16.67 -3.28 2.87
C SER A 175 16.51 -2.60 4.24
N GLU A 176 17.61 -2.17 4.86
CA GLU A 176 17.58 -1.48 6.15
C GLU A 176 16.86 -0.11 6.05
N VAL A 177 17.17 0.70 5.03
CA VAL A 177 16.54 2.01 4.89
C VAL A 177 15.07 1.90 4.49
N VAL A 178 14.71 0.94 3.61
CA VAL A 178 13.32 0.67 3.21
C VAL A 178 12.49 0.22 4.40
N GLY A 179 12.99 -0.74 5.20
CA GLY A 179 12.28 -1.21 6.39
C GLY A 179 12.10 -0.12 7.44
N SER A 180 13.13 0.69 7.66
CA SER A 180 13.08 1.82 8.58
C SER A 180 12.07 2.89 8.13
N TYR A 181 12.08 3.24 6.84
CA TYR A 181 11.12 4.18 6.26
C TYR A 181 9.68 3.65 6.35
N TYR A 182 9.47 2.40 5.95
CA TYR A 182 8.15 1.78 6.01
C TYR A 182 7.59 1.80 7.44
N SER A 183 8.40 1.44 8.42
CA SER A 183 7.99 1.50 9.84
C SER A 183 7.66 2.92 10.30
N ALA A 184 8.43 3.91 9.87
CA ALA A 184 8.21 5.31 10.24
C ALA A 184 6.91 5.87 9.67
N VAL A 185 6.59 5.59 8.40
CA VAL A 185 5.37 6.11 7.76
C VAL A 185 4.12 5.31 8.11
N HIS A 186 4.24 4.06 8.57
CA HIS A 186 3.12 3.23 8.98
C HIS A 186 2.92 3.16 10.51
N HIS A 187 3.33 4.20 11.24
CA HIS A 187 3.16 4.27 12.69
C HIS A 187 1.68 4.22 13.14
N TRP A 188 0.75 4.57 12.27
CA TRP A 188 -0.70 4.52 12.50
C TRP A 188 -1.25 3.08 12.55
N ASP A 189 -0.53 2.11 11.98
CA ASP A 189 -0.79 0.67 12.06
C ASP A 189 0.55 -0.06 11.97
N SER A 190 1.24 -0.15 13.09
CA SER A 190 2.64 -0.57 13.15
C SER A 190 2.87 -1.90 12.42
N PRO A 191 3.85 -1.97 11.52
CA PRO A 191 4.23 -3.24 10.92
C PRO A 191 4.85 -4.17 11.97
N GLY A 192 4.76 -5.46 11.72
CA GLY A 192 5.55 -6.44 12.46
C GLY A 192 7.05 -6.22 12.28
N GLU A 193 7.86 -7.10 12.84
CA GLU A 193 9.31 -7.01 12.70
C GLU A 193 9.75 -7.08 11.23
N LEU A 194 10.35 -6.00 10.74
CA LEU A 194 10.89 -5.88 9.39
C LEU A 194 12.37 -6.24 9.37
N SER A 195 12.69 -7.52 9.55
CA SER A 195 14.04 -8.01 9.29
C SER A 195 14.45 -7.78 7.83
N ILE A 196 15.75 -7.75 7.53
CA ILE A 196 16.29 -7.64 6.16
C ILE A 196 15.61 -8.66 5.23
N ALA A 197 15.51 -9.92 5.66
CA ALA A 197 14.88 -10.98 4.87
C ALA A 197 13.38 -10.71 4.63
N THR A 198 12.67 -10.14 5.62
CA THR A 198 11.26 -9.77 5.47
C THR A 198 11.09 -8.64 4.48
N VAL A 199 11.92 -7.59 4.58
CA VAL A 199 11.90 -6.45 3.64
C VAL A 199 12.23 -6.91 2.21
N GLN A 200 13.27 -7.71 2.04
CA GLN A 200 13.61 -8.26 0.72
C GLN A 200 12.45 -9.04 0.12
N ARG A 201 11.83 -9.92 0.88
CA ARG A 201 10.70 -10.73 0.41
C ARG A 201 9.48 -9.89 0.05
N LEU A 202 9.16 -8.84 0.81
CA LEU A 202 7.93 -8.07 0.65
C LEU A 202 8.05 -6.91 -0.36
N PHE A 203 9.21 -6.29 -0.48
CA PHE A 203 9.37 -5.06 -1.25
C PHE A 203 10.42 -5.15 -2.36
N LEU A 204 11.40 -6.05 -2.27
CA LEU A 204 12.57 -6.04 -3.11
C LEU A 204 12.76 -7.31 -3.95
N HIS A 205 11.90 -8.30 -3.81
CA HIS A 205 12.01 -9.57 -4.52
C HIS A 205 11.37 -9.46 -5.92
N ASP A 206 11.96 -10.11 -6.91
CA ASP A 206 11.44 -10.16 -8.29
C ASP A 206 9.99 -10.64 -8.36
N LEU A 207 9.58 -11.55 -7.46
CA LEU A 207 8.19 -12.01 -7.37
C LEU A 207 7.19 -10.93 -6.90
N THR A 208 7.67 -9.85 -6.27
CA THR A 208 6.85 -8.68 -5.97
C THR A 208 6.82 -7.67 -7.13
N GLY A 209 7.54 -7.98 -8.21
CA GLY A 209 7.69 -7.10 -9.37
C GLY A 209 8.85 -6.11 -9.26
N ALA A 210 9.61 -6.09 -8.16
CA ALA A 210 10.75 -5.18 -8.01
C ALA A 210 11.84 -5.53 -9.03
N HIS A 211 12.22 -4.58 -9.88
CA HIS A 211 13.18 -4.83 -10.96
C HIS A 211 14.33 -3.82 -11.01
N GLY A 212 14.34 -2.80 -10.14
CA GLY A 212 15.43 -1.83 -10.04
C GLY A 212 15.25 -0.91 -8.85
N ALA A 213 16.35 -0.36 -8.37
CA ALA A 213 16.38 0.66 -7.33
C ALA A 213 17.40 1.73 -7.66
N ILE A 214 17.01 2.99 -7.57
CA ILE A 214 17.88 4.16 -7.66
C ILE A 214 17.95 4.78 -6.27
N VAL A 215 19.16 5.08 -5.80
CA VAL A 215 19.36 5.72 -4.50
C VAL A 215 20.09 7.04 -4.62
N LEU A 216 19.72 7.99 -3.79
CA LEU A 216 20.43 9.24 -3.57
C LEU A 216 21.26 9.11 -2.29
N ARG A 217 22.56 9.36 -2.38
CA ARG A 217 23.50 9.26 -1.27
C ARG A 217 23.89 10.61 -0.71
N ALA A 218 24.22 10.66 0.58
CA ALA A 218 24.86 11.81 1.19
C ALA A 218 26.20 12.14 0.53
N PRO A 219 26.63 13.41 0.52
CA PRO A 219 27.98 13.76 0.14
C PRO A 219 29.00 12.97 0.99
N LYS A 220 30.11 12.57 0.39
CA LYS A 220 31.19 11.95 1.15
C LYS A 220 31.64 12.91 2.25
N ALA A 221 31.62 12.48 3.51
CA ALA A 221 32.21 13.23 4.58
C ALA A 221 33.72 13.35 4.27
N SER A 222 34.23 14.59 4.18
CA SER A 222 35.68 14.81 4.05
C SER A 222 36.35 14.24 5.31
N ALA A 223 37.16 13.20 5.11
CA ALA A 223 37.90 12.53 6.19
C ALA A 223 39.08 13.40 6.66
N PHE A 224 38.77 14.57 7.20
CA PHE A 224 39.75 15.36 7.95
C PHE A 224 39.59 15.01 9.43
N GLY A 225 40.43 14.11 9.94
CA GLY A 225 40.80 14.15 11.35
C GLY A 225 40.40 12.99 12.27
N ALA A 226 40.05 11.79 11.81
CA ALA A 226 40.00 10.61 12.67
C ALA A 226 40.25 9.34 11.85
N GLY A 227 41.22 8.53 12.26
CA GLY A 227 41.67 7.31 11.59
C GLY A 227 40.65 6.17 11.45
N VAL A 228 39.43 6.47 11.08
CA VAL A 228 38.40 5.51 10.67
C VAL A 228 38.38 5.54 9.14
N PRO A 229 38.50 4.40 8.45
CA PRO A 229 38.36 4.36 7.01
C PRO A 229 36.96 4.91 6.65
N ALA A 230 36.94 6.06 5.97
CA ALA A 230 35.72 6.62 5.43
C ALA A 230 35.06 5.56 4.55
N SER A 231 33.79 5.26 4.80
CA SER A 231 32.97 4.49 3.86
C SER A 231 33.20 5.08 2.47
N ARG A 232 33.50 4.25 1.47
CA ARG A 232 33.76 4.73 0.10
C ARG A 232 32.56 5.45 -0.50
N LYS A 233 31.37 5.27 0.05
CA LYS A 233 30.10 5.89 -0.40
C LYS A 233 29.39 6.51 0.79
N GLY A 234 28.67 7.63 0.56
CA GLY A 234 27.80 8.24 1.55
C GLY A 234 26.59 7.35 1.88
N LYS A 235 25.96 7.58 3.03
CA LYS A 235 24.72 6.88 3.41
C LYS A 235 23.60 7.18 2.42
N ILE A 236 22.67 6.23 2.24
CA ILE A 236 21.45 6.44 1.46
C ILE A 236 20.60 7.50 2.16
N GLN A 237 20.24 8.56 1.43
CA GLN A 237 19.33 9.62 1.88
C GLN A 237 17.91 9.41 1.37
N ALA A 238 17.77 8.98 0.10
CA ALA A 238 16.49 8.63 -0.50
C ALA A 238 16.64 7.43 -1.42
N PHE A 239 15.55 6.71 -1.65
CA PHE A 239 15.49 5.55 -2.52
C PHE A 239 14.21 5.58 -3.35
N ALA A 240 14.27 5.02 -4.54
CA ALA A 240 13.15 4.74 -5.43
C ALA A 240 13.26 3.31 -5.91
N ILE A 241 12.24 2.50 -5.69
CA ILE A 241 12.15 1.12 -6.14
C ILE A 241 11.10 1.07 -7.23
N SER A 242 11.47 0.60 -8.42
CA SER A 242 10.56 0.46 -9.54
C SER A 242 9.98 -0.96 -9.59
N TYR A 243 8.69 -1.05 -9.86
CA TYR A 243 7.99 -2.32 -10.01
C TYR A 243 7.58 -2.56 -11.46
N ALA A 244 7.67 -3.83 -11.89
CA ALA A 244 7.31 -4.23 -13.24
C ALA A 244 5.83 -3.99 -13.50
N GLN A 245 5.53 -3.34 -14.62
CA GLN A 245 4.18 -3.12 -15.10
C GLN A 245 3.90 -3.99 -16.34
N GLY A 246 2.65 -4.37 -16.51
CA GLY A 246 2.22 -5.17 -17.66
C GLY A 246 2.26 -4.43 -19.00
N ASN A 247 2.32 -3.10 -18.98
CA ASN A 247 2.30 -2.25 -20.18
C ASN A 247 3.33 -1.11 -20.04
N SER A 248 4.22 -1.00 -21.03
CA SER A 248 5.26 0.04 -21.07
C SER A 248 4.75 1.47 -21.31
N GLU A 249 3.48 1.63 -21.70
CA GLU A 249 2.86 2.95 -21.91
C GLU A 249 2.29 3.53 -20.60
N GLU A 250 2.15 2.70 -19.56
CA GLU A 250 1.68 3.17 -18.26
C GLU A 250 2.79 3.84 -17.44
N PRO A 251 2.43 4.77 -16.52
CA PRO A 251 3.40 5.36 -15.61
C PRO A 251 4.11 4.26 -14.80
N SER A 252 5.43 4.38 -14.63
CA SER A 252 6.20 3.44 -13.82
C SER A 252 5.73 3.47 -12.37
N ASP A 253 5.36 2.31 -11.82
CA ASP A 253 5.01 2.18 -10.40
C ASP A 253 6.27 2.26 -9.56
N VAL A 254 6.32 3.20 -8.61
CA VAL A 254 7.52 3.51 -7.83
C VAL A 254 7.20 3.67 -6.35
N PHE A 255 7.92 2.94 -5.52
CA PHE A 255 7.97 3.20 -4.09
C PHE A 255 9.15 4.15 -3.78
N LEU A 256 8.81 5.41 -3.46
CA LEU A 256 9.76 6.48 -3.17
C LEU A 256 9.79 6.78 -1.67
N GLY A 257 10.96 6.74 -1.07
CA GLY A 257 11.14 7.02 0.34
C GLY A 257 12.50 7.63 0.67
N HIS A 258 12.76 7.86 1.95
CA HIS A 258 13.99 8.48 2.45
C HIS A 258 14.45 7.85 3.78
N ASP A 259 15.68 8.12 4.21
CA ASP A 259 16.12 7.76 5.56
C ASP A 259 15.30 8.58 6.59
N PRO A 260 14.53 7.91 7.48
CA PRO A 260 13.68 8.60 8.45
C PRO A 260 14.46 9.39 9.52
N ASN A 261 15.78 9.23 9.58
CA ASN A 261 16.64 9.99 10.50
C ASN A 261 17.10 11.36 9.92
N LEU A 262 16.73 11.68 8.70
CA LEU A 262 17.01 13.00 8.12
C LEU A 262 16.19 14.09 8.80
N SER A 263 16.70 15.33 8.79
CA SER A 263 15.88 16.49 9.09
C SER A 263 14.74 16.62 8.07
N VAL A 264 13.67 17.32 8.41
CA VAL A 264 12.54 17.54 7.49
C VAL A 264 13.01 18.15 6.17
N ASP A 265 13.85 19.18 6.25
CA ASP A 265 14.36 19.89 5.07
C ASP A 265 15.25 18.98 4.19
N ASP A 266 16.11 18.16 4.81
CA ASP A 266 16.98 17.22 4.07
C ASP A 266 16.15 16.09 3.45
N ALA A 267 15.12 15.60 4.13
CA ALA A 267 14.19 14.59 3.61
C ALA A 267 13.44 15.13 2.39
N GLU A 268 12.85 16.33 2.48
CA GLU A 268 12.16 16.97 1.35
C GLU A 268 13.11 17.25 0.18
N ALA A 269 14.32 17.74 0.45
CA ALA A 269 15.32 17.98 -0.59
C ALA A 269 15.72 16.67 -1.29
N SER A 270 15.97 15.60 -0.52
CA SER A 270 16.39 14.31 -1.06
C SER A 270 15.27 13.65 -1.88
N VAL A 271 14.03 13.70 -1.41
CA VAL A 271 12.85 13.20 -2.14
C VAL A 271 12.64 14.01 -3.42
N ARG A 272 12.76 15.35 -3.38
CA ARG A 272 12.63 16.23 -4.55
C ARG A 272 13.69 15.92 -5.60
N ASP A 273 14.93 15.80 -5.19
CA ASP A 273 16.06 15.53 -6.09
C ASP A 273 15.90 14.17 -6.77
N LEU A 274 15.53 13.15 -5.99
CA LEU A 274 15.34 11.81 -6.54
C LEU A 274 14.10 11.74 -7.45
N LEU A 275 13.00 12.39 -7.08
CA LEU A 275 11.80 12.48 -7.93
C LEU A 275 12.11 13.18 -9.26
N ALA A 276 12.91 14.25 -9.26
CA ALA A 276 13.33 14.94 -10.48
C ALA A 276 14.10 14.00 -11.43
N LEU A 277 14.89 13.08 -10.90
CA LEU A 277 15.67 12.13 -11.68
C LEU A 277 14.80 11.02 -12.26
N ILE A 278 13.97 10.38 -11.42
CA ILE A 278 13.17 9.21 -11.86
C ILE A 278 12.01 9.58 -12.78
N ALA A 279 11.44 10.78 -12.61
CA ALA A 279 10.37 11.29 -13.46
C ALA A 279 10.89 12.15 -14.64
N TYR A 280 12.17 12.09 -14.98
CA TYR A 280 12.72 12.97 -16.03
C TYR A 280 12.21 12.63 -17.42
N GLN A 281 12.18 11.34 -17.78
CA GLN A 281 11.81 10.90 -19.14
C GLN A 281 10.44 10.25 -19.21
N HIS A 282 9.99 9.63 -18.13
CA HIS A 282 8.76 8.85 -18.08
C HIS A 282 7.91 9.26 -16.89
N PRO A 283 6.58 9.21 -17.00
CA PRO A 283 5.71 9.46 -15.87
C PRO A 283 5.90 8.37 -14.81
N VAL A 284 5.76 8.75 -13.54
CA VAL A 284 5.79 7.82 -12.41
C VAL A 284 4.48 7.82 -11.66
N LEU A 285 4.06 6.66 -11.18
CA LEU A 285 2.91 6.46 -10.29
C LEU A 285 3.44 6.23 -8.88
N LEU A 286 2.90 6.98 -7.93
CA LEU A 286 3.25 6.93 -6.52
C LEU A 286 2.00 6.67 -5.69
N GLU A 287 2.04 5.70 -4.77
CA GLU A 287 1.08 5.62 -3.67
C GLU A 287 1.54 6.58 -2.56
N VAL A 288 0.66 7.50 -2.19
CA VAL A 288 0.98 8.62 -1.28
C VAL A 288 0.06 8.60 -0.08
N ASP A 289 0.60 8.19 1.05
CA ASP A 289 -0.09 8.20 2.34
C ASP A 289 -0.02 9.57 3.02
N GLU A 290 -1.02 9.92 3.83
CA GLU A 290 -1.00 11.16 4.63
C GLU A 290 0.22 11.25 5.55
N SER A 291 0.74 10.13 6.00
CA SER A 291 1.93 10.02 6.85
C SER A 291 3.26 10.27 6.11
N MET A 292 3.27 10.24 4.77
CA MET A 292 4.46 10.50 3.93
C MET A 292 4.69 12.01 3.76
N THR A 293 4.98 12.71 4.85
CA THR A 293 5.00 14.18 4.89
C THR A 293 5.96 14.82 3.91
N ALA A 294 7.20 14.32 3.79
CA ALA A 294 8.21 14.87 2.86
C ALA A 294 7.76 14.70 1.39
N LEU A 295 7.22 13.53 1.03
CA LEU A 295 6.70 13.28 -0.32
C LEU A 295 5.51 14.18 -0.64
N ARG A 296 4.57 14.33 0.29
CA ARG A 296 3.41 15.23 0.13
C ARG A 296 3.81 16.69 -0.04
N SER A 297 4.78 17.16 0.73
CA SER A 297 5.33 18.52 0.61
C SER A 297 5.90 18.77 -0.79
N VAL A 298 6.63 17.79 -1.35
CA VAL A 298 7.21 17.88 -2.70
C VAL A 298 6.12 17.81 -3.79
N LEU A 299 5.08 17.01 -3.60
CA LEU A 299 4.01 16.82 -4.58
C LEU A 299 2.99 17.96 -4.61
N ALA A 300 2.76 18.66 -3.49
CA ALA A 300 1.74 19.70 -3.41
C ALA A 300 1.88 20.78 -4.51
N PRO A 301 3.05 21.42 -4.72
CA PRO A 301 3.21 22.41 -5.80
C PRO A 301 3.12 21.78 -7.20
N LEU A 302 3.40 20.50 -7.38
CA LEU A 302 3.25 19.81 -8.67
C LEU A 302 1.78 19.59 -9.00
N LEU A 303 0.98 19.19 -8.01
CA LEU A 303 -0.47 19.06 -8.15
C LEU A 303 -1.11 20.43 -8.44
N GLU A 304 -0.72 21.48 -7.74
CA GLU A 304 -1.21 22.86 -7.97
C GLU A 304 -0.87 23.40 -9.36
N SER A 305 0.32 23.05 -9.89
CA SER A 305 0.78 23.49 -11.22
C SER A 305 0.36 22.58 -12.35
N GLY A 306 -0.34 21.49 -12.09
CA GLY A 306 -0.77 20.50 -13.09
C GLY A 306 0.36 19.64 -13.67
N LYS A 307 1.51 19.56 -13.00
CA LYS A 307 2.63 18.67 -13.33
C LYS A 307 2.52 17.29 -12.65
N ALA A 308 1.54 17.15 -11.80
CA ALA A 308 1.09 15.89 -11.24
C ALA A 308 -0.43 15.90 -11.13
N HIS A 309 -1.04 14.72 -11.10
CA HIS A 309 -2.49 14.60 -10.93
C HIS A 309 -2.83 13.34 -10.14
N VAL A 310 -3.96 13.38 -9.43
CA VAL A 310 -4.48 12.20 -8.71
C VAL A 310 -5.15 11.25 -9.70
N ARG A 311 -4.79 9.98 -9.63
CA ARG A 311 -5.36 8.90 -10.44
C ARG A 311 -6.42 8.14 -9.61
N GLY A 312 -7.67 8.24 -10.02
CA GLY A 312 -8.77 7.56 -9.34
C GLY A 312 -9.24 8.26 -8.07
N ALA A 313 -9.93 7.51 -7.23
CA ALA A 313 -10.44 8.00 -5.95
C ALA A 313 -9.41 7.79 -4.82
N ASP A 314 -9.49 8.62 -3.79
CA ASP A 314 -8.77 8.38 -2.55
C ASP A 314 -9.20 7.05 -1.91
N THR A 315 -8.30 6.45 -1.18
CA THR A 315 -8.61 5.27 -0.37
C THR A 315 -8.45 5.63 1.12
N LEU A 316 -9.46 5.28 1.92
CA LEU A 316 -9.37 5.37 3.37
C LEU A 316 -9.14 3.98 3.96
N ILE A 317 -8.19 3.89 4.88
CA ILE A 317 -8.12 2.76 5.80
C ILE A 317 -8.93 3.14 7.03
N VAL A 318 -9.92 2.32 7.35
CA VAL A 318 -10.84 2.51 8.48
C VAL A 318 -10.67 1.37 9.49
N SER A 319 -10.83 1.67 10.78
CA SER A 319 -10.65 0.69 11.87
C SER A 319 -11.54 1.01 13.06
N ASP A 320 -11.80 -0.01 13.90
CA ASP A 320 -12.40 0.10 15.22
C ASP A 320 -11.37 0.30 16.34
#